data_02a7760bba096e09f9f33b9289244bc5
#
_entry.id   02a7760bba096e09f9f33b9289244bc5
#
_cell.length_a   1.000
_cell.length_b   1.000
_cell.length_c   1.000
_cell.angle_alpha   90.00
_cell.angle_beta   90.00
_cell.angle_gamma   90.00
#
_symmetry.space_group_name_H-M   'P 1'
#
loop_
_entity.id
_entity.type
_entity.pdbx_description
1 polymer ?
#
loop_
_entity_poly.entity_id
_entity_poly.type
_entity_poly.pdbx_seq_one_letter_code
_entity_poly.pdbx_strand_id
1 'polypeptide(L)'
;AHPRIKSSTGFPDFYRDKPFFKSDRYLGGAWKAMPADLSRPRLGWRVLDLLDDMSNWGAKKYIVGEVDIFQVDRTTEFYGHANVNYLRLDQIPRFEDGWASVLKALRDGAFFLSTGEVLMPRFTIGGRQSGETLRVGSPERVKLEADLNWTFPMSFAEVVTGDGNKVYRERIDLSGTGAFGKQTLKKELDLKGKSWVRLEAWDVAANGVISQPLWLE
;
A
#
# COMPACT_ATOMS: atom_id res chain seq x y z
N ALA A 1 0.09 14.78 6.04
CA ALA A 1 -1.23 15.41 5.92
C ALA A 1 -2.30 14.32 5.99
N HIS A 2 -3.29 14.48 6.84
CA HIS A 2 -4.39 13.55 6.97
C HIS A 2 -5.27 13.64 5.73
N PRO A 3 -5.34 12.61 4.90
CA PRO A 3 -6.00 12.70 3.60
C PRO A 3 -7.53 12.73 3.71
N ARG A 4 -8.08 12.04 4.68
CA ARG A 4 -9.51 12.09 5.01
C ARG A 4 -9.66 12.34 6.48
N ILE A 5 -10.04 13.57 6.81
CA ILE A 5 -10.24 14.01 8.17
C ILE A 5 -11.35 13.19 8.83
N LYS A 6 -11.22 13.01 10.13
CA LYS A 6 -12.21 12.37 11.02
C LYS A 6 -13.65 12.90 10.86
N SER A 7 -13.81 14.08 10.31
CA SER A 7 -15.08 14.65 9.90
C SER A 7 -15.11 14.69 8.37
N SER A 8 -15.86 13.92 7.74
CA SER A 8 -16.40 13.88 6.38
C SER A 8 -16.16 15.05 5.38
N THR A 9 -15.38 16.05 5.73
CA THR A 9 -15.24 17.31 4.99
C THR A 9 -14.06 17.34 4.02
N GLY A 10 -13.29 16.31 3.95
CA GLY A 10 -12.13 16.26 3.08
C GLY A 10 -12.25 15.20 1.99
N PHE A 11 -13.16 15.36 1.07
CA PHE A 11 -13.22 14.48 -0.08
C PHE A 11 -12.03 14.74 -0.99
N PRO A 12 -11.34 13.70 -1.44
CA PRO A 12 -10.21 13.82 -2.36
C PRO A 12 -10.53 14.60 -3.62
N ASP A 13 -11.74 14.49 -4.13
CA ASP A 13 -12.22 15.22 -5.29
C ASP A 13 -12.03 16.74 -5.15
N PHE A 14 -12.19 17.25 -3.94
CA PHE A 14 -11.96 18.67 -3.65
C PHE A 14 -10.49 19.09 -3.87
N TYR A 15 -9.54 18.17 -3.71
CA TYR A 15 -8.11 18.46 -3.83
C TYR A 15 -7.54 18.11 -5.20
N ARG A 16 -8.22 17.28 -5.97
CA ARG A 16 -7.74 16.73 -7.25
C ARG A 16 -7.16 17.79 -8.17
N ASP A 17 -7.81 18.95 -8.26
CA ASP A 17 -7.42 20.02 -9.15
C ASP A 17 -6.57 21.12 -8.51
N LYS A 18 -6.29 21.02 -7.23
CA LYS A 18 -5.49 22.01 -6.51
C LYS A 18 -4.01 21.92 -6.90
N PRO A 19 -3.30 23.07 -7.00
CA PRO A 19 -1.89 23.09 -7.37
C PRO A 19 -1.00 22.22 -6.49
N PHE A 20 -1.26 22.19 -5.17
CA PHE A 20 -0.45 21.37 -4.26
C PHE A 20 -0.60 19.89 -4.55
N PHE A 21 -1.80 19.41 -4.90
CA PHE A 21 -2.04 18.00 -5.21
C PHE A 21 -1.34 17.57 -6.50
N LYS A 22 -1.28 18.45 -7.49
CA LYS A 22 -0.59 18.23 -8.77
C LYS A 22 0.93 18.30 -8.64
N SER A 23 1.44 18.92 -7.56
CA SER A 23 2.86 19.05 -7.31
C SER A 23 3.53 17.70 -7.07
N ASP A 24 4.73 17.50 -7.59
CA ASP A 24 5.60 16.35 -7.31
C ASP A 24 6.13 16.32 -5.88
N ARG A 25 6.02 17.43 -5.14
CA ARG A 25 6.34 17.52 -3.71
C ARG A 25 5.26 16.93 -2.82
N TYR A 26 4.04 16.77 -3.31
CA TYR A 26 2.95 16.10 -2.60
C TYR A 26 2.99 14.60 -2.94
N LEU A 27 3.48 13.79 -2.02
CA LEU A 27 3.66 12.35 -2.25
C LEU A 27 2.36 11.57 -2.22
N GLY A 28 1.37 12.02 -1.45
CA GLY A 28 0.09 11.35 -1.30
C GLY A 28 -0.50 11.48 0.10
N GLY A 29 -1.26 10.47 0.51
CA GLY A 29 -1.87 10.42 1.83
C GLY A 29 -0.98 9.75 2.87
N ALA A 30 -1.27 9.98 4.13
CA ALA A 30 -0.67 9.26 5.24
C ALA A 30 -1.64 8.22 5.77
N TRP A 31 -1.15 7.03 6.06
CA TRP A 31 -1.91 5.99 6.74
C TRP A 31 -1.60 6.03 8.23
N LYS A 32 -2.58 6.41 9.00
CA LYS A 32 -2.51 6.38 10.44
C LYS A 32 -2.91 4.98 10.93
N ALA A 33 -2.17 4.45 11.92
CA ALA A 33 -2.60 3.28 12.67
C ALA A 33 -3.89 3.62 13.42
N MET A 34 -5.01 3.29 12.83
CA MET A 34 -6.33 3.46 13.43
C MET A 34 -6.80 2.10 13.92
N PRO A 35 -7.59 2.05 15.00
CA PRO A 35 -8.32 0.85 15.30
C PRO A 35 -9.08 0.41 14.04
N ALA A 36 -8.97 -0.86 13.70
CA ALA A 36 -9.71 -1.41 12.59
C ALA A 36 -11.20 -1.09 12.77
N ASP A 37 -11.85 -0.72 11.71
CA ASP A 37 -13.29 -0.89 11.64
C ASP A 37 -13.54 -2.40 11.49
N LEU A 38 -13.75 -3.07 12.60
CA LEU A 38 -13.94 -4.52 12.64
C LEU A 38 -15.23 -4.99 11.95
N SER A 39 -16.11 -4.06 11.59
CA SER A 39 -17.25 -4.35 10.72
C SER A 39 -16.83 -4.57 9.26
N ARG A 40 -15.58 -4.23 8.93
CA ARG A 40 -15.02 -4.38 7.59
C ARG A 40 -13.83 -5.33 7.60
N PRO A 41 -13.66 -6.10 6.54
CA PRO A 41 -12.62 -7.13 6.49
C PRO A 41 -11.20 -6.58 6.27
N ARG A 42 -10.94 -5.31 6.54
CA ARG A 42 -9.62 -4.68 6.39
C ARG A 42 -9.48 -3.43 7.23
N LEU A 43 -8.24 -3.16 7.59
CA LEU A 43 -7.82 -1.98 8.34
C LEU A 43 -7.70 -0.74 7.44
N GLY A 44 -7.86 0.44 8.05
CA GLY A 44 -7.51 1.70 7.39
C GLY A 44 -8.28 1.98 6.11
N TRP A 45 -9.49 1.45 5.97
CA TRP A 45 -10.27 1.56 4.73
C TRP A 45 -10.44 3.00 4.24
N ARG A 46 -10.53 3.97 5.14
CA ARG A 46 -10.64 5.40 4.74
C ARG A 46 -9.43 5.87 3.96
N VAL A 47 -8.25 5.47 4.42
CA VAL A 47 -6.99 5.86 3.77
C VAL A 47 -6.78 5.07 2.47
N LEU A 48 -7.17 3.80 2.48
CA LEU A 48 -7.12 2.96 1.29
C LEU A 48 -8.11 3.42 0.22
N ASP A 49 -9.29 3.90 0.62
CA ASP A 49 -10.24 4.51 -0.32
C ASP A 49 -9.63 5.74 -1.02
N LEU A 50 -8.83 6.54 -0.31
CA LEU A 50 -8.10 7.63 -0.94
C LEU A 50 -7.07 7.12 -1.95
N LEU A 51 -6.34 6.05 -1.62
CA LEU A 51 -5.40 5.44 -2.56
C LEU A 51 -6.12 4.92 -3.81
N ASP A 52 -7.28 4.30 -3.63
CA ASP A 52 -8.15 3.86 -4.72
C ASP A 52 -8.55 5.03 -5.63
N ASP A 53 -9.02 6.12 -5.04
CA ASP A 53 -9.45 7.32 -5.78
C ASP A 53 -8.27 7.97 -6.52
N MET A 54 -7.14 8.19 -5.85
CA MET A 54 -5.94 8.76 -6.48
C MET A 54 -5.45 7.90 -7.64
N SER A 55 -5.48 6.57 -7.46
CA SER A 55 -5.07 5.63 -8.50
C SER A 55 -6.02 5.67 -9.70
N ASN A 56 -7.34 5.71 -9.48
CA ASN A 56 -8.32 5.87 -10.55
C ASN A 56 -8.21 7.20 -11.29
N TRP A 57 -7.77 8.26 -10.63
CA TRP A 57 -7.49 9.54 -11.30
C TRP A 57 -6.20 9.53 -12.12
N GLY A 58 -5.45 8.44 -12.13
CA GLY A 58 -4.14 8.34 -12.77
C GLY A 58 -3.07 9.17 -12.06
N ALA A 59 -3.35 9.60 -10.82
CA ALA A 59 -2.38 10.33 -10.02
C ALA A 59 -1.37 9.34 -9.42
N LYS A 60 -0.10 9.47 -9.81
CA LYS A 60 1.00 8.69 -9.24
C LYS A 60 1.32 9.21 -7.83
N LYS A 61 0.37 9.02 -6.93
CA LYS A 61 0.41 9.38 -5.50
C LYS A 61 0.25 8.11 -4.67
N TYR A 62 0.84 8.10 -3.50
CA TYR A 62 1.00 6.90 -2.70
C TYR A 62 0.51 7.11 -1.27
N ILE A 63 0.36 6.04 -0.53
CA ILE A 63 0.07 6.09 0.90
C ILE A 63 1.36 5.83 1.67
N VAL A 64 1.71 6.76 2.56
CA VAL A 64 2.86 6.68 3.44
C VAL A 64 2.39 6.30 4.84
N GLY A 65 3.07 5.36 5.47
CA GLY A 65 2.81 5.01 6.86
C GLY A 65 3.26 6.10 7.81
N GLU A 66 2.42 6.46 8.75
CA GLU A 66 2.74 7.41 9.81
C GLU A 66 2.37 6.84 11.17
N VAL A 67 3.05 7.29 12.20
CA VAL A 67 2.80 6.90 13.60
C VAL A 67 2.08 8.02 14.36
N ASP A 68 2.18 9.27 13.91
CA ASP A 68 1.54 10.45 14.49
C ASP A 68 1.97 10.68 15.97
N ILE A 69 3.27 10.67 16.21
CA ILE A 69 3.86 10.88 17.54
C ILE A 69 3.99 12.37 17.78
N PHE A 70 3.34 12.86 18.83
CA PHE A 70 3.39 14.28 19.21
C PHE A 70 4.53 14.60 20.17
N GLN A 71 4.92 13.62 20.99
CA GLN A 71 5.94 13.81 22.01
C GLN A 71 6.73 12.51 22.20
N VAL A 72 8.03 12.64 22.35
CA VAL A 72 8.94 11.54 22.70
C VAL A 72 9.59 11.90 24.02
N ASP A 73 9.20 11.23 25.09
CA ASP A 73 9.77 11.38 26.42
C ASP A 73 9.89 10.01 27.12
N ARG A 74 10.27 10.01 28.39
CA ARG A 74 10.45 8.78 29.16
C ARG A 74 9.16 7.98 29.38
N THR A 75 8.00 8.60 29.16
CA THR A 75 6.69 7.98 29.35
C THR A 75 6.10 7.48 28.02
N THR A 76 6.76 7.78 26.92
CA THR A 76 6.28 7.37 25.59
C THR A 76 6.78 5.97 25.30
N GLU A 77 5.87 5.03 25.33
CA GLU A 77 6.13 3.63 25.00
C GLU A 77 5.71 3.37 23.56
N PHE A 78 6.66 2.93 22.74
CA PHE A 78 6.41 2.57 21.35
C PHE A 78 6.19 1.06 21.26
N TYR A 79 4.99 0.61 21.55
CA TYR A 79 4.64 -0.79 21.35
C TYR A 79 3.94 -1.01 20.02
N GLY A 80 4.59 -1.68 19.13
CA GLY A 80 4.08 -2.60 18.13
C GLY A 80 3.09 -2.11 17.07
N HIS A 81 2.54 -0.91 17.18
CA HIS A 81 1.50 -0.44 16.25
C HIS A 81 1.98 0.68 15.32
N ALA A 82 3.27 0.80 15.14
CA ALA A 82 3.85 1.76 14.21
C ALA A 82 3.69 1.25 12.78
N ASN A 83 3.07 2.04 11.93
CA ASN A 83 3.10 1.78 10.50
C ASN A 83 4.52 2.01 9.97
N VAL A 84 5.04 1.06 9.21
CA VAL A 84 6.42 1.06 8.70
C VAL A 84 6.40 1.10 7.18
N ASN A 85 7.21 2.00 6.61
CA ASN A 85 7.46 2.04 5.18
C ASN A 85 8.73 1.23 4.89
N TYR A 86 8.60 0.16 4.15
CA TYR A 86 9.70 -0.68 3.70
C TYR A 86 10.11 -0.26 2.29
N LEU A 87 11.18 0.53 2.21
CA LEU A 87 11.64 1.10 0.95
C LEU A 87 12.57 0.14 0.23
N ARG A 88 12.42 0.05 -1.09
CA ARG A 88 13.35 -0.65 -1.97
C ARG A 88 14.48 0.31 -2.34
N LEU A 89 15.65 0.05 -1.85
CA LEU A 89 16.87 0.79 -2.09
C LEU A 89 17.97 -0.17 -2.54
N ASP A 90 18.82 0.26 -3.45
CA ASP A 90 19.99 -0.53 -3.89
C ASP A 90 21.00 -0.65 -2.76
N GLN A 91 21.12 0.39 -1.94
CA GLN A 91 21.96 0.41 -0.73
C GLN A 91 21.36 1.33 0.30
N ILE A 92 21.63 1.07 1.57
CA ILE A 92 21.28 1.99 2.66
C ILE A 92 22.20 3.22 2.55
N PRO A 93 21.63 4.44 2.39
CA PRO A 93 22.45 5.65 2.29
C PRO A 93 23.17 5.91 3.63
N ARG A 94 24.40 6.39 3.55
CA ARG A 94 25.11 6.92 4.72
C ARG A 94 24.56 8.30 5.06
N PHE A 95 24.85 8.77 6.25
CA PHE A 95 24.40 10.11 6.66
C PHE A 95 24.87 11.21 5.71
N GLU A 96 26.11 11.11 5.21
CA GLU A 96 26.75 12.07 4.29
C GLU A 96 26.10 12.05 2.89
N ASP A 97 25.51 10.94 2.49
CA ASP A 97 24.81 10.79 1.20
C ASP A 97 23.47 11.53 1.19
N GLY A 98 22.97 11.95 2.34
CA GLY A 98 21.70 12.62 2.53
C GLY A 98 20.49 11.72 2.19
N TRP A 99 19.35 12.34 1.98
CA TRP A 99 18.05 11.66 1.86
C TRP A 99 17.54 11.48 0.42
N ALA A 100 18.34 11.81 -0.58
CA ALA A 100 17.88 11.84 -1.98
C ALA A 100 17.33 10.48 -2.48
N SER A 101 18.01 9.39 -2.16
CA SER A 101 17.59 8.03 -2.54
C SER A 101 16.30 7.61 -1.81
N VAL A 102 16.18 7.94 -0.53
CA VAL A 102 14.98 7.67 0.27
C VAL A 102 13.77 8.43 -0.29
N LEU A 103 13.94 9.74 -0.54
CA LEU A 103 12.87 10.56 -1.11
C LEU A 103 12.50 10.13 -2.53
N LYS A 104 13.47 9.67 -3.32
CA LYS A 104 13.21 9.11 -4.64
C LYS A 104 12.38 7.84 -4.54
N ALA A 105 12.73 6.88 -3.68
CA ALA A 105 11.96 5.66 -3.50
C ALA A 105 10.51 5.94 -3.11
N LEU A 106 10.29 6.92 -2.22
CA LEU A 106 8.93 7.35 -1.84
C LEU A 106 8.16 7.98 -3.01
N ARG A 107 8.81 8.83 -3.81
CA ARG A 107 8.18 9.45 -5.01
C ARG A 107 7.84 8.44 -6.08
N ASP A 108 8.69 7.44 -6.25
CA ASP A 108 8.51 6.41 -7.27
C ASP A 108 7.53 5.31 -6.84
N GLY A 109 7.05 5.31 -5.58
CA GLY A 109 6.23 4.24 -5.03
C GLY A 109 6.99 2.93 -4.83
N ALA A 110 8.32 2.98 -4.78
CA ALA A 110 9.20 1.83 -4.62
C ALA A 110 9.26 1.37 -3.15
N PHE A 111 8.11 1.10 -2.58
CA PHE A 111 7.98 0.65 -1.19
C PHE A 111 6.65 -0.09 -0.96
N PHE A 112 6.58 -0.79 0.15
CA PHE A 112 5.34 -1.27 0.70
C PHE A 112 5.13 -0.75 2.12
N LEU A 113 3.90 -0.76 2.56
CA LEU A 113 3.46 -0.30 3.86
C LEU A 113 3.02 -1.51 4.70
N SER A 114 3.42 -1.56 5.95
CA SER A 114 3.06 -2.64 6.87
C SER A 114 2.78 -2.12 8.28
N THR A 115 1.95 -2.85 9.03
CA THR A 115 1.81 -2.71 10.49
C THR A 115 2.98 -3.35 11.26
N GLY A 116 3.90 -4.03 10.56
CA GLY A 116 5.05 -4.72 11.14
C GLY A 116 4.85 -6.24 11.25
N GLU A 117 3.63 -6.71 11.49
CA GLU A 117 3.33 -8.12 11.72
C GLU A 117 3.17 -8.94 10.42
N VAL A 118 2.87 -8.28 9.32
CA VAL A 118 2.78 -8.88 7.99
C VAL A 118 3.75 -8.15 7.06
N LEU A 119 4.68 -8.89 6.45
CA LEU A 119 5.69 -8.36 5.54
C LEU A 119 5.49 -8.90 4.13
N MET A 120 5.91 -8.11 3.14
CA MET A 120 5.88 -8.47 1.71
C MET A 120 7.26 -8.22 1.09
N PRO A 121 8.28 -9.02 1.43
CA PRO A 121 9.65 -8.79 0.99
C PRO A 121 9.84 -8.82 -0.52
N ARG A 122 8.96 -9.52 -1.24
CA ARG A 122 8.92 -9.51 -2.70
C ARG A 122 7.48 -9.37 -3.18
N PHE A 123 7.29 -8.50 -4.16
CA PHE A 123 6.01 -8.34 -4.87
C PHE A 123 6.30 -8.00 -6.33
N THR A 124 5.74 -8.79 -7.23
CA THR A 124 5.85 -8.53 -8.67
C THR A 124 4.56 -8.89 -9.40
N ILE A 125 4.26 -8.13 -10.44
CA ILE A 125 3.19 -8.43 -11.40
C ILE A 125 3.80 -8.30 -12.80
N GLY A 126 3.86 -9.39 -13.55
CA GLY A 126 4.54 -9.44 -14.84
C GLY A 126 6.03 -9.04 -14.75
N GLY A 127 6.68 -9.35 -13.62
CA GLY A 127 8.07 -8.97 -13.36
C GLY A 127 8.28 -7.52 -12.93
N ARG A 128 7.23 -6.69 -12.90
CA ARG A 128 7.28 -5.30 -12.41
C ARG A 128 6.90 -5.22 -10.94
N GLN A 129 7.39 -4.18 -10.26
CA GLN A 129 7.20 -3.97 -8.83
C GLN A 129 6.36 -2.72 -8.54
N SER A 130 6.04 -2.49 -7.27
CA SER A 130 5.31 -1.30 -6.81
C SER A 130 5.87 -0.01 -7.41
N GLY A 131 4.99 0.88 -7.86
CA GLY A 131 5.33 2.15 -8.46
C GLY A 131 5.72 2.10 -9.95
N GLU A 132 6.08 0.92 -10.45
CA GLU A 132 6.47 0.75 -11.85
C GLU A 132 5.25 0.67 -12.79
N THR A 133 5.51 0.80 -14.08
CA THR A 133 4.51 0.65 -15.13
C THR A 133 4.73 -0.67 -15.88
N LEU A 134 3.66 -1.44 -16.04
CA LEU A 134 3.62 -2.64 -16.86
C LEU A 134 2.84 -2.36 -18.14
N ARG A 135 3.44 -2.64 -19.29
CA ARG A 135 2.72 -2.67 -20.56
C ARG A 135 2.02 -4.01 -20.70
N VAL A 136 0.69 -3.98 -20.75
CA VAL A 136 -0.12 -5.18 -20.85
C VAL A 136 -0.37 -5.49 -22.32
N GLY A 137 0.20 -6.62 -22.76
CA GLY A 137 -0.03 -7.13 -24.12
C GLY A 137 -1.20 -8.11 -24.18
N SER A 138 -1.47 -8.66 -25.36
CA SER A 138 -2.43 -9.76 -25.52
C SER A 138 -1.68 -11.11 -25.59
N PRO A 139 -2.05 -12.11 -24.76
CA PRO A 139 -3.14 -12.14 -23.78
C PRO A 139 -2.81 -11.34 -22.51
N GLU A 140 -3.83 -10.68 -21.98
CA GLU A 140 -3.71 -9.75 -20.85
C GLU A 140 -3.64 -10.46 -19.49
N ARG A 141 -3.31 -11.75 -19.48
CA ARG A 141 -3.07 -12.52 -18.26
C ARG A 141 -1.63 -12.35 -17.79
N VAL A 142 -1.50 -11.95 -16.57
CA VAL A 142 -0.21 -11.59 -15.97
C VAL A 142 -0.04 -12.28 -14.64
N LYS A 143 1.14 -12.81 -14.39
CA LYS A 143 1.47 -13.51 -13.15
C LYS A 143 1.75 -12.52 -12.03
N LEU A 144 1.02 -12.65 -10.94
CA LEU A 144 1.33 -12.04 -9.64
C LEU A 144 2.16 -13.04 -8.83
N GLU A 145 3.22 -12.56 -8.22
CA GLU A 145 4.00 -13.28 -7.22
C GLU A 145 4.29 -12.35 -6.04
N ALA A 146 3.97 -12.81 -4.83
CA ALA A 146 4.26 -12.08 -3.60
C ALA A 146 4.76 -13.05 -2.52
N ASP A 147 5.89 -12.74 -1.92
CA ASP A 147 6.35 -13.44 -0.72
C ASP A 147 5.75 -12.74 0.49
N LEU A 148 5.03 -13.49 1.32
CA LEU A 148 4.42 -13.02 2.54
C LEU A 148 5.05 -13.72 3.74
N ASN A 149 5.40 -12.93 4.77
CA ASN A 149 5.82 -13.42 6.07
C ASN A 149 4.89 -12.82 7.12
N TRP A 150 4.50 -13.59 8.14
CA TRP A 150 3.54 -13.11 9.12
C TRP A 150 3.77 -13.73 10.51
N THR A 151 3.28 -13.02 11.53
CA THR A 151 3.32 -13.44 12.94
C THR A 151 2.03 -14.17 13.35
N PHE A 152 0.88 -13.59 13.08
CA PHE A 152 -0.43 -14.16 13.37
C PHE A 152 -1.01 -14.88 12.14
N PRO A 153 -1.87 -15.89 12.29
CA PRO A 153 -2.50 -16.56 11.16
C PRO A 153 -3.12 -15.55 10.19
N MET A 154 -2.91 -15.75 8.90
CA MET A 154 -3.48 -14.88 7.89
C MET A 154 -4.99 -15.09 7.78
N SER A 155 -5.70 -14.03 7.45
CA SER A 155 -7.13 -14.07 7.13
C SER A 155 -7.33 -14.12 5.62
N PHE A 156 -6.79 -13.14 4.89
CA PHE A 156 -6.92 -13.07 3.44
C PHE A 156 -5.85 -12.19 2.80
N ALA A 157 -5.66 -12.37 1.50
CA ALA A 157 -5.08 -11.36 0.64
C ALA A 157 -6.15 -10.82 -0.32
N GLU A 158 -5.94 -9.63 -0.85
CA GLU A 158 -6.89 -8.98 -1.75
C GLU A 158 -6.12 -8.33 -2.91
N VAL A 159 -6.40 -8.77 -4.12
CA VAL A 159 -5.94 -8.09 -5.33
C VAL A 159 -6.92 -6.95 -5.61
N VAL A 160 -6.41 -5.74 -5.62
CA VAL A 160 -7.21 -4.53 -5.85
C VAL A 160 -6.81 -3.94 -7.19
N THR A 161 -7.78 -3.73 -8.06
CA THR A 161 -7.57 -3.15 -9.40
C THR A 161 -8.55 -2.02 -9.66
N GLY A 162 -8.21 -1.11 -10.55
CA GLY A 162 -9.11 -0.07 -11.02
C GLY A 162 -9.04 0.13 -12.52
N ASP A 163 -10.11 0.68 -13.09
CA ASP A 163 -10.25 0.97 -14.52
C ASP A 163 -10.35 2.49 -14.82
N GLY A 164 -10.03 3.30 -13.83
CA GLY A 164 -10.19 4.75 -13.88
C GLY A 164 -11.52 5.27 -13.33
N ASN A 165 -12.54 4.39 -13.20
CA ASN A 165 -13.87 4.74 -12.70
C ASN A 165 -14.27 3.90 -11.48
N LYS A 166 -14.01 2.60 -11.56
CA LYS A 166 -14.40 1.63 -10.53
C LYS A 166 -13.20 0.92 -9.94
N VAL A 167 -13.35 0.45 -8.72
CA VAL A 167 -12.40 -0.38 -8.00
C VAL A 167 -12.97 -1.78 -7.87
N TYR A 168 -12.15 -2.76 -8.17
CA TYR A 168 -12.49 -4.18 -8.10
C TYR A 168 -11.58 -4.84 -7.07
N ARG A 169 -12.15 -5.76 -6.30
CA ARG A 169 -11.43 -6.46 -5.25
C ARG A 169 -11.65 -7.96 -5.38
N GLU A 170 -10.57 -8.68 -5.54
CA GLU A 170 -10.56 -10.12 -5.59
C GLU A 170 -9.88 -10.68 -4.36
N ARG A 171 -10.66 -11.32 -3.50
CA ARG A 171 -10.17 -11.90 -2.26
C ARG A 171 -9.60 -13.29 -2.49
N ILE A 172 -8.49 -13.55 -1.82
CA ILE A 172 -7.82 -14.85 -1.75
C ILE A 172 -7.86 -15.27 -0.28
N ASP A 173 -8.51 -16.37 0.01
CA ASP A 173 -8.60 -16.93 1.35
C ASP A 173 -7.24 -17.46 1.80
N LEU A 174 -6.80 -17.04 2.98
CA LEU A 174 -5.57 -17.48 3.64
C LEU A 174 -5.85 -18.01 5.06
N SER A 175 -7.13 -18.22 5.40
CA SER A 175 -7.57 -18.63 6.75
C SER A 175 -7.04 -20.00 7.22
N GLY A 176 -6.54 -20.81 6.28
CA GLY A 176 -5.90 -22.09 6.59
C GLY A 176 -4.44 -22.01 7.06
N THR A 177 -3.88 -20.80 7.23
CA THR A 177 -2.47 -20.63 7.63
C THR A 177 -2.32 -20.71 9.16
N GLY A 178 -1.15 -21.20 9.62
CA GLY A 178 -0.73 -21.12 11.03
C GLY A 178 -0.02 -19.80 11.34
N ALA A 179 0.27 -19.57 12.63
CA ALA A 179 1.11 -18.44 13.06
C ALA A 179 2.59 -18.63 12.66
N PHE A 180 3.36 -17.52 12.64
CA PHE A 180 4.78 -17.49 12.32
C PHE A 180 5.11 -18.16 10.98
N GLY A 181 4.33 -17.84 9.96
CA GLY A 181 4.41 -18.48 8.68
C GLY A 181 5.05 -17.61 7.59
N LYS A 182 5.33 -18.28 6.48
CA LYS A 182 5.76 -17.66 5.22
C LYS A 182 5.21 -18.44 4.04
N GLN A 183 4.86 -17.73 2.98
CA GLN A 183 4.34 -18.33 1.75
C GLN A 183 4.59 -17.42 0.56
N THR A 184 4.83 -18.02 -0.59
CA THR A 184 4.75 -17.31 -1.88
C THR A 184 3.34 -17.45 -2.44
N LEU A 185 2.63 -16.33 -2.50
CA LEU A 185 1.35 -16.23 -3.19
C LEU A 185 1.63 -16.12 -4.70
N LYS A 186 0.98 -16.98 -5.48
CA LYS A 186 1.04 -16.95 -6.95
C LYS A 186 -0.36 -16.95 -7.51
N LYS A 187 -0.63 -16.05 -8.45
CA LYS A 187 -1.94 -15.92 -9.09
C LYS A 187 -1.83 -15.39 -10.49
N GLU A 188 -2.59 -15.95 -11.40
CA GLU A 188 -2.80 -15.38 -12.72
C GLU A 188 -3.91 -14.31 -12.64
N LEU A 189 -3.62 -13.12 -13.14
CA LEU A 189 -4.53 -11.99 -13.16
C LEU A 189 -4.98 -11.70 -14.58
N ASP A 190 -6.28 -11.45 -14.75
CA ASP A 190 -6.81 -10.80 -15.94
C ASP A 190 -6.84 -9.29 -15.69
N LEU A 191 -5.96 -8.57 -16.37
CA LEU A 191 -5.79 -7.12 -16.22
C LEU A 191 -6.41 -6.34 -17.39
N LYS A 192 -7.24 -6.98 -18.20
CA LYS A 192 -7.92 -6.34 -19.33
C LYS A 192 -8.74 -5.13 -18.87
N GLY A 193 -8.49 -3.98 -19.49
CA GLY A 193 -9.20 -2.75 -19.18
C GLY A 193 -8.94 -2.19 -17.79
N LYS A 194 -7.90 -2.67 -17.10
CA LYS A 194 -7.44 -2.08 -15.84
C LYS A 194 -6.35 -1.04 -16.09
N SER A 195 -6.29 -0.05 -15.23
CA SER A 195 -5.30 1.04 -15.28
C SER A 195 -4.25 0.94 -14.17
N TRP A 196 -4.55 0.19 -13.10
CA TRP A 196 -3.63 -0.06 -12.00
C TRP A 196 -4.01 -1.33 -11.23
N VAL A 197 -3.05 -1.84 -10.46
CA VAL A 197 -3.21 -3.01 -9.60
C VAL A 197 -2.32 -2.90 -8.38
N ARG A 198 -2.78 -3.39 -7.21
CA ARG A 198 -1.99 -3.57 -6.00
C ARG A 198 -2.44 -4.81 -5.23
N LEU A 199 -1.65 -5.21 -4.24
CA LEU A 199 -1.94 -6.31 -3.31
C LEU A 199 -2.03 -5.79 -1.88
N GLU A 200 -3.03 -6.26 -1.16
CA GLU A 200 -3.17 -6.14 0.29
C GLU A 200 -3.20 -7.54 0.89
N ALA A 201 -2.64 -7.72 2.09
CA ALA A 201 -2.77 -8.97 2.83
C ALA A 201 -2.96 -8.68 4.33
N TRP A 202 -3.85 -9.42 4.97
CA TRP A 202 -4.32 -9.15 6.32
C TRP A 202 -4.36 -10.42 7.17
N ASP A 203 -3.93 -10.31 8.42
CA ASP A 203 -4.01 -11.38 9.40
C ASP A 203 -5.32 -11.32 10.20
N VAL A 204 -5.52 -12.29 11.10
CA VAL A 204 -6.72 -12.39 11.95
C VAL A 204 -6.77 -11.30 13.03
N ALA A 205 -5.64 -10.68 13.37
CA ALA A 205 -5.54 -9.59 14.34
C ALA A 205 -5.65 -8.20 13.70
N ALA A 206 -6.03 -8.14 12.42
CA ALA A 206 -6.18 -6.93 11.62
C ALA A 206 -4.86 -6.17 11.37
N ASN A 207 -3.71 -6.84 11.47
CA ASN A 207 -2.46 -6.33 10.94
C ASN A 207 -2.40 -6.61 9.44
N GLY A 208 -1.65 -5.80 8.73
CA GLY A 208 -1.61 -5.97 7.29
C GLY A 208 -0.41 -5.34 6.60
N VAL A 209 -0.32 -5.68 5.32
CA VAL A 209 0.66 -5.15 4.38
C VAL A 209 -0.02 -4.70 3.10
N ILE A 210 0.45 -3.62 2.52
CA ILE A 210 -0.12 -3.00 1.33
C ILE A 210 1.01 -2.65 0.38
N SER A 211 0.96 -3.17 -0.85
CA SER A 211 1.84 -2.67 -1.91
C SER A 211 1.38 -1.30 -2.40
N GLN A 212 2.28 -0.49 -2.93
CA GLN A 212 1.86 0.67 -3.72
C GLN A 212 1.32 0.21 -5.09
N PRO A 213 0.48 1.02 -5.75
CA PRO A 213 -0.03 0.67 -7.08
C PRO A 213 1.08 0.43 -8.10
N LEU A 214 0.87 -0.56 -8.94
CA LEU A 214 1.57 -0.78 -10.20
C LEU A 214 0.65 -0.29 -11.31
N TRP A 215 1.18 0.48 -12.24
CA TRP A 215 0.44 1.14 -13.31
C TRP A 215 0.39 0.27 -14.55
N LEU A 216 -0.72 0.33 -15.28
CA LEU A 216 -0.95 -0.47 -16.49
C LEU A 216 -1.11 0.44 -17.71
N GLU A 217 -0.40 0.12 -18.80
CA GLU A 217 -0.46 0.82 -20.09
C GLU A 217 -0.61 -0.15 -21.25
#